data_9af68b868834f058ed00e489dce0602c
#
_entry.id   9af68b868834f058ed00e489dce0602c
#
_cell.length_a   1.000
_cell.length_b   1.000
_cell.length_c   1.000
_cell.angle_alpha   90.00
_cell.angle_beta   90.00
_cell.angle_gamma   90.00
#
_symmetry.space_group_name_H-M   'P 1'
#
loop_
_entity.id
_entity.type
_entity.pdbx_description
1 polymer ?
#
loop_
_entity_poly.entity_id
_entity_poly.type
_entity_poly.pdbx_seq_one_letter_code
_entity_poly.pdbx_strand_id
1 'polypeptide(L)'
;FYKFARRQGLAKKACLEGMSRGGLIVYNWTVRNTDKVAAIYADAPVMDLKSWPLKCDGYGSRNVQYMMKAYGFSTEEDIRRWNMNPIDHARTMAKSRIPILHIVGDKDTGVPVAENTAIFEQRLKQYGGTMEVIHKPECGHHPHSLPDPTPIVEFYLKAVSL
;
A
#
# COMPACT_ATOMS: atom_id res chain seq x y z
N PHE A 1 -11.31 15.73 -3.72
CA PHE A 1 -11.93 14.74 -4.62
C PHE A 1 -13.06 13.95 -3.95
N TYR A 2 -12.87 13.30 -2.78
CA TYR A 2 -13.89 12.47 -2.14
C TYR A 2 -15.24 13.21 -1.94
N LYS A 3 -15.21 14.42 -1.38
CA LYS A 3 -16.44 15.23 -1.20
C LYS A 3 -17.13 15.54 -2.53
N PHE A 4 -16.36 15.76 -3.59
CA PHE A 4 -16.92 15.95 -4.93
C PHE A 4 -17.60 14.66 -5.43
N ALA A 5 -16.92 13.52 -5.36
CA ALA A 5 -17.44 12.23 -5.77
C ALA A 5 -18.77 11.89 -5.04
N ARG A 6 -18.82 12.15 -3.71
CA ARG A 6 -20.06 11.98 -2.93
C ARG A 6 -21.22 12.86 -3.40
N ARG A 7 -20.93 14.09 -3.81
CA ARG A 7 -21.97 14.98 -4.38
C ARG A 7 -22.49 14.51 -5.74
N GLN A 8 -21.69 13.74 -6.46
CA GLN A 8 -22.08 13.09 -7.73
C GLN A 8 -22.81 11.75 -7.53
N GLY A 9 -23.18 11.39 -6.31
CA GLY A 9 -23.93 10.17 -6.02
C GLY A 9 -23.10 8.89 -5.85
N LEU A 10 -21.75 8.96 -5.91
CA LEU A 10 -20.90 7.79 -5.71
C LEU A 10 -21.00 7.24 -4.27
N ALA A 11 -20.70 5.96 -4.09
CA ALA A 11 -20.83 5.27 -2.81
C ALA A 11 -20.04 5.93 -1.66
N LYS A 12 -20.55 5.80 -0.42
CA LYS A 12 -19.89 6.37 0.77
C LYS A 12 -18.53 5.75 1.04
N LYS A 13 -18.36 4.45 0.79
CA LYS A 13 -17.09 3.76 0.92
C LYS A 13 -16.53 3.49 -0.48
N ALA A 14 -15.26 3.81 -0.66
CA ALA A 14 -14.54 3.60 -1.91
C ALA A 14 -13.70 2.33 -1.85
N CYS A 15 -13.64 1.60 -2.95
CA CYS A 15 -12.57 0.66 -3.22
C CYS A 15 -11.35 1.44 -3.68
N LEU A 16 -10.20 1.17 -3.09
CA LEU A 16 -8.96 1.88 -3.39
C LEU A 16 -7.96 0.95 -4.07
N GLU A 17 -7.29 1.49 -5.07
CA GLU A 17 -6.21 0.81 -5.78
C GLU A 17 -4.92 1.63 -5.67
N GLY A 18 -3.80 0.94 -5.40
CA GLY A 18 -2.49 1.56 -5.33
C GLY A 18 -1.37 0.68 -5.84
N MET A 19 -0.75 1.09 -6.95
CA MET A 19 0.41 0.39 -7.53
C MET A 19 1.71 1.05 -7.08
N SER A 20 2.72 0.25 -6.72
CA SER A 20 4.05 0.75 -6.38
C SER A 20 3.99 1.90 -5.37
N ARG A 21 4.44 3.10 -5.72
CA ARG A 21 4.33 4.33 -4.88
C ARG A 21 2.90 4.66 -4.46
N GLY A 22 1.90 4.19 -5.22
CA GLY A 22 0.49 4.36 -4.88
C GLY A 22 0.12 3.74 -3.54
N GLY A 23 0.85 2.72 -3.09
CA GLY A 23 0.70 2.14 -1.77
C GLY A 23 0.82 3.19 -0.66
N LEU A 24 1.83 4.07 -0.71
CA LEU A 24 2.01 5.16 0.25
C LEU A 24 0.77 6.06 0.33
N ILE A 25 0.20 6.42 -0.82
CA ILE A 25 -0.95 7.32 -0.91
C ILE A 25 -2.19 6.65 -0.33
N VAL A 26 -2.49 5.43 -0.79
CA VAL A 26 -3.67 4.67 -0.41
C VAL A 26 -3.69 4.42 1.10
N TYR A 27 -2.61 3.89 1.66
CA TYR A 27 -2.57 3.56 3.08
C TYR A 27 -2.54 4.82 3.97
N ASN A 28 -1.75 5.83 3.64
CA ASN A 28 -1.70 7.08 4.40
C ASN A 28 -3.04 7.85 4.39
N TRP A 29 -3.81 7.73 3.31
CA TRP A 29 -5.16 8.28 3.28
C TRP A 29 -6.13 7.42 4.09
N THR A 30 -6.07 6.09 3.94
CA THR A 30 -6.97 5.15 4.61
C THR A 30 -6.91 5.26 6.12
N VAL A 31 -5.71 5.31 6.72
CA VAL A 31 -5.58 5.37 8.19
C VAL A 31 -6.24 6.58 8.83
N ARG A 32 -6.46 7.64 8.05
CA ARG A 32 -7.18 8.86 8.46
C ARG A 32 -8.66 8.86 8.07
N ASN A 33 -9.12 7.85 7.30
CA ASN A 33 -10.43 7.81 6.69
C ASN A 33 -11.00 6.38 6.61
N THR A 34 -10.79 5.56 7.64
CA THR A 34 -11.19 4.15 7.64
C THR A 34 -12.68 3.95 7.42
N ASP A 35 -13.51 4.92 7.83
CA ASP A 35 -14.97 4.94 7.62
C ASP A 35 -15.38 5.16 6.15
N LYS A 36 -14.44 5.52 5.27
CA LYS A 36 -14.66 5.85 3.86
C LYS A 36 -14.13 4.82 2.89
N VAL A 37 -13.54 3.72 3.39
CA VAL A 37 -12.90 2.69 2.57
C VAL A 37 -13.67 1.38 2.68
N ALA A 38 -13.99 0.78 1.54
CA ALA A 38 -14.63 -0.52 1.45
C ALA A 38 -13.59 -1.64 1.37
N ALA A 39 -12.56 -1.46 0.55
CA ALA A 39 -11.48 -2.43 0.34
C ALA A 39 -10.24 -1.74 -0.23
N ILE A 40 -9.08 -2.40 -0.10
CA ILE A 40 -7.81 -1.97 -0.69
C ILE A 40 -7.24 -3.12 -1.53
N TYR A 41 -6.97 -2.84 -2.79
CA TYR A 41 -6.06 -3.63 -3.61
C TYR A 41 -4.76 -2.84 -3.79
N ALA A 42 -3.62 -3.48 -3.53
CA ALA A 42 -2.33 -2.86 -3.73
C ALA A 42 -1.37 -3.81 -4.47
N ASP A 43 -0.77 -3.29 -5.55
CA ASP A 43 0.13 -4.05 -6.42
C ASP A 43 1.57 -3.61 -6.21
N ALA A 44 2.41 -4.56 -5.80
CA ALA A 44 3.82 -4.30 -5.46
C ALA A 44 3.99 -3.00 -4.65
N PRO A 45 3.21 -2.79 -3.56
CA PRO A 45 3.11 -1.49 -2.92
C PRO A 45 4.36 -1.14 -2.13
N VAL A 46 4.78 0.12 -2.23
CA VAL A 46 5.73 0.69 -1.29
C VAL A 46 5.04 0.88 0.06
N MET A 47 5.58 0.21 1.09
CA MET A 47 5.05 0.22 2.44
C MET A 47 6.00 0.86 3.46
N ASP A 48 7.26 1.11 3.07
CA ASP A 48 8.29 1.77 3.89
C ASP A 48 9.21 2.62 3.03
N LEU A 49 9.33 3.92 3.34
CA LEU A 49 10.23 4.85 2.67
C LEU A 49 11.70 4.49 2.86
N LYS A 50 12.03 3.73 3.89
CA LYS A 50 13.39 3.24 4.16
C LYS A 50 13.79 2.13 3.20
N SER A 51 12.84 1.31 2.76
CA SER A 51 13.06 0.31 1.72
C SER A 51 13.13 0.99 0.35
N TRP A 52 12.06 1.65 -0.06
CA TRP A 52 12.03 2.42 -1.29
C TRP A 52 11.53 3.84 -1.00
N PRO A 53 12.21 4.89 -1.49
CA PRO A 53 13.36 4.84 -2.40
C PRO A 53 14.73 4.81 -1.71
N LEU A 54 14.80 4.94 -0.36
CA LEU A 54 16.08 5.20 0.31
C LEU A 54 17.11 4.09 0.07
N LYS A 55 16.78 2.83 0.38
CA LYS A 55 17.70 1.70 0.25
C LYS A 55 17.87 1.27 -1.21
N CYS A 56 16.79 1.16 -1.96
CA CYS A 56 16.83 0.62 -3.32
C CYS A 56 17.48 1.56 -4.33
N ASP A 57 17.21 2.86 -4.22
CA ASP A 57 17.70 3.84 -5.19
C ASP A 57 18.91 4.63 -4.67
N GLY A 58 19.13 4.64 -3.35
CA GLY A 58 20.21 5.39 -2.69
C GLY A 58 19.85 6.84 -2.41
N TYR A 59 20.46 7.40 -1.33
CA TYR A 59 20.15 8.74 -0.80
C TYR A 59 20.23 9.88 -1.82
N GLY A 60 21.21 9.83 -2.72
CA GLY A 60 21.41 10.87 -3.75
C GLY A 60 20.48 10.75 -4.96
N SER A 61 19.64 9.73 -5.04
CA SER A 61 18.81 9.47 -6.22
C SER A 61 17.71 10.51 -6.40
N ARG A 62 17.25 10.65 -7.65
CA ARG A 62 16.13 11.55 -8.00
C ARG A 62 14.83 11.18 -7.25
N ASN A 63 14.57 9.91 -7.04
CA ASN A 63 13.39 9.47 -6.32
C ASN A 63 13.44 9.84 -4.84
N VAL A 64 14.60 9.72 -4.20
CA VAL A 64 14.81 10.18 -2.82
C VAL A 64 14.62 11.71 -2.74
N GLN A 65 15.18 12.48 -3.67
CA GLN A 65 15.02 13.95 -3.69
C GLN A 65 13.53 14.35 -3.82
N TYR A 66 12.77 13.68 -4.68
CA TYR A 66 11.33 13.93 -4.82
C TYR A 66 10.55 13.55 -3.56
N MET A 67 10.89 12.43 -2.94
CA MET A 67 10.28 12.00 -1.70
C MET A 67 10.59 12.96 -0.56
N MET A 68 11.84 13.39 -0.39
CA MET A 68 12.25 14.39 0.61
C MET A 68 11.45 15.67 0.46
N LYS A 69 11.33 16.18 -0.78
CA LYS A 69 10.52 17.38 -1.06
C LYS A 69 9.04 17.17 -0.71
N ALA A 70 8.47 16.01 -1.04
CA ALA A 70 7.06 15.73 -0.80
C ALA A 70 6.71 15.58 0.69
N TYR A 71 7.64 15.03 1.49
CA TYR A 71 7.47 14.81 2.92
C TYR A 71 8.05 15.94 3.79
N GLY A 72 8.77 16.91 3.20
CA GLY A 72 9.43 17.99 3.93
C GLY A 72 10.67 17.54 4.70
N PHE A 73 11.35 16.47 4.26
CA PHE A 73 12.59 16.00 4.85
C PHE A 73 13.78 16.85 4.37
N SER A 74 14.72 17.10 5.26
CA SER A 74 15.95 17.84 4.98
C SER A 74 17.19 16.94 4.96
N THR A 75 17.16 15.82 5.64
CA THR A 75 18.28 14.90 5.81
C THR A 75 17.87 13.44 5.62
N GLU A 76 18.85 12.56 5.40
CA GLU A 76 18.60 11.10 5.40
C GLU A 76 18.08 10.62 6.74
N GLU A 77 18.54 11.22 7.83
CA GLU A 77 18.10 10.86 9.18
C GLU A 77 16.61 11.15 9.40
N ASP A 78 16.05 12.18 8.76
CA ASP A 78 14.61 12.45 8.82
C ASP A 78 13.82 11.27 8.23
N ILE A 79 14.32 10.70 7.11
CA ILE A 79 13.69 9.52 6.48
C ILE A 79 13.81 8.31 7.42
N ARG A 80 14.97 8.09 8.01
CA ARG A 80 15.24 6.94 8.90
C ARG A 80 14.40 6.97 10.17
N ARG A 81 14.15 8.17 10.70
CA ARG A 81 13.30 8.38 11.90
C ARG A 81 11.82 8.39 11.59
N TRP A 82 11.43 8.48 10.33
CA TRP A 82 10.03 8.52 9.96
C TRP A 82 9.32 7.22 10.33
N ASN A 83 8.27 7.34 11.13
CA ASN A 83 7.50 6.23 11.69
C ASN A 83 6.01 6.30 11.32
N MET A 84 5.69 6.95 10.20
CA MET A 84 4.34 7.07 9.66
C MET A 84 4.23 6.40 8.28
N ASN A 85 5.02 5.33 8.08
CA ASN A 85 4.92 4.50 6.89
C ASN A 85 3.69 3.59 6.96
N PRO A 86 3.16 3.09 5.84
CA PRO A 86 2.09 2.09 5.85
C PRO A 86 2.33 0.92 6.82
N ILE A 87 3.55 0.38 6.88
CA ILE A 87 3.91 -0.70 7.83
C ILE A 87 3.77 -0.29 9.30
N ASP A 88 3.86 0.99 9.63
CA ASP A 88 3.74 1.48 11.01
C ASP A 88 2.27 1.62 11.43
N HIS A 89 1.35 1.59 10.47
CA HIS A 89 -0.09 1.70 10.68
C HIS A 89 -0.84 0.36 10.76
N ALA A 90 -0.12 -0.78 10.78
CA ALA A 90 -0.72 -2.11 10.78
C ALA A 90 -1.76 -2.31 11.90
N ARG A 91 -1.54 -1.73 13.09
CA ARG A 91 -2.52 -1.78 14.19
C ARG A 91 -3.84 -1.10 13.84
N THR A 92 -3.78 0.07 13.23
CA THR A 92 -4.98 0.82 12.80
C THR A 92 -5.70 0.07 11.70
N MET A 93 -4.95 -0.49 10.74
CA MET A 93 -5.50 -1.28 9.65
C MET A 93 -6.17 -2.56 10.15
N ALA A 94 -5.55 -3.29 11.08
CA ALA A 94 -6.16 -4.47 11.70
C ALA A 94 -7.50 -4.14 12.39
N LYS A 95 -7.54 -3.05 13.15
CA LYS A 95 -8.76 -2.59 13.84
C LYS A 95 -9.86 -2.16 12.87
N SER A 96 -9.52 -1.64 11.71
CA SER A 96 -10.50 -1.17 10.72
C SER A 96 -11.28 -2.30 10.07
N ARG A 97 -10.72 -3.52 10.05
CA ARG A 97 -11.27 -4.71 9.37
C ARG A 97 -11.55 -4.49 7.88
N ILE A 98 -10.89 -3.51 7.27
CA ILE A 98 -10.98 -3.28 5.83
C ILE A 98 -10.34 -4.47 5.13
N PRO A 99 -11.03 -5.12 4.16
CA PRO A 99 -10.43 -6.16 3.33
C PRO A 99 -9.23 -5.62 2.56
N ILE A 100 -8.14 -6.39 2.53
CA ILE A 100 -6.88 -6.02 1.87
C ILE A 100 -6.44 -7.17 0.98
N LEU A 101 -6.11 -6.84 -0.28
CA LEU A 101 -5.46 -7.72 -1.23
C LEU A 101 -4.15 -7.09 -1.70
N HIS A 102 -3.04 -7.82 -1.58
CA HIS A 102 -1.79 -7.47 -2.25
C HIS A 102 -1.50 -8.47 -3.38
N ILE A 103 -0.96 -7.96 -4.48
CA ILE A 103 -0.35 -8.77 -5.53
C ILE A 103 1.12 -8.37 -5.60
N VAL A 104 2.03 -9.35 -5.55
CA VAL A 104 3.46 -9.09 -5.44
C VAL A 104 4.26 -10.02 -6.35
N GLY A 105 5.36 -9.50 -6.91
CA GLY A 105 6.32 -10.31 -7.64
C GLY A 105 7.45 -10.77 -6.69
N ASP A 106 7.70 -12.07 -6.62
CA ASP A 106 8.69 -12.62 -5.66
C ASP A 106 10.14 -12.27 -6.02
N LYS A 107 10.39 -11.88 -7.27
CA LYS A 107 11.69 -11.38 -7.75
C LYS A 107 11.78 -9.86 -7.82
N ASP A 108 10.88 -9.15 -7.14
CA ASP A 108 10.90 -7.68 -7.10
C ASP A 108 12.10 -7.17 -6.30
N THR A 109 13.05 -6.55 -6.98
CA THR A 109 14.23 -5.91 -6.39
C THR A 109 14.06 -4.41 -6.19
N GLY A 110 13.07 -3.81 -6.85
CA GLY A 110 12.75 -2.39 -6.71
C GLY A 110 11.94 -2.10 -5.45
N VAL A 111 10.91 -2.92 -5.19
CA VAL A 111 10.09 -2.87 -3.97
C VAL A 111 10.05 -4.27 -3.35
N PRO A 112 11.13 -4.71 -2.67
CA PRO A 112 11.25 -6.07 -2.18
C PRO A 112 10.09 -6.48 -1.26
N VAL A 113 9.48 -7.63 -1.55
CA VAL A 113 8.36 -8.17 -0.76
C VAL A 113 8.71 -8.29 0.71
N ALA A 114 9.94 -8.79 0.99
CA ALA A 114 10.43 -9.00 2.35
C ALA A 114 10.52 -7.72 3.20
N GLU A 115 10.65 -6.56 2.56
CA GLU A 115 10.80 -5.25 3.24
C GLU A 115 9.50 -4.43 3.27
N ASN A 116 8.51 -4.84 2.51
CA ASN A 116 7.25 -4.12 2.32
C ASN A 116 6.04 -4.99 2.72
N THR A 117 5.47 -5.74 1.79
CA THR A 117 4.25 -6.53 2.03
C THR A 117 4.42 -7.53 3.17
N ALA A 118 5.53 -8.27 3.23
CA ALA A 118 5.73 -9.29 4.27
C ALA A 118 5.80 -8.69 5.68
N ILE A 119 6.47 -7.55 5.86
CA ILE A 119 6.49 -6.85 7.15
C ILE A 119 5.10 -6.35 7.53
N PHE A 120 4.37 -5.78 6.56
CA PHE A 120 3.02 -5.30 6.82
C PHE A 120 2.08 -6.44 7.20
N GLU A 121 2.10 -7.55 6.47
CA GLU A 121 1.29 -8.75 6.76
C GLU A 121 1.61 -9.32 8.15
N GLN A 122 2.89 -9.46 8.48
CA GLN A 122 3.34 -9.94 9.79
C GLN A 122 2.80 -9.06 10.91
N ARG A 123 2.97 -7.73 10.79
CA ARG A 123 2.49 -6.77 11.78
C ARG A 123 0.96 -6.75 11.87
N LEU A 124 0.28 -6.87 10.73
CA LEU A 124 -1.19 -6.93 10.69
C LEU A 124 -1.71 -8.14 11.48
N LYS A 125 -1.11 -9.33 11.26
CA LYS A 125 -1.42 -10.57 11.99
C LYS A 125 -1.18 -10.44 13.51
N GLN A 126 -0.11 -9.75 13.93
CA GLN A 126 0.17 -9.50 15.36
C GLN A 126 -0.96 -8.72 16.06
N TYR A 127 -1.71 -7.91 15.31
CA TYR A 127 -2.85 -7.16 15.83
C TYR A 127 -4.20 -7.81 15.51
N GLY A 128 -4.21 -9.10 15.10
CA GLY A 128 -5.43 -9.87 14.81
C GLY A 128 -6.10 -9.51 13.48
N GLY A 129 -5.40 -8.80 12.60
CA GLY A 129 -5.87 -8.52 11.24
C GLY A 129 -5.47 -9.62 10.26
N THR A 130 -6.13 -9.63 9.11
CA THR A 130 -5.84 -10.55 8.00
C THR A 130 -5.80 -9.79 6.68
N MET A 131 -5.10 -10.34 5.72
CA MET A 131 -5.07 -9.87 4.34
C MET A 131 -4.85 -11.06 3.39
N GLU A 132 -5.18 -10.86 2.13
CA GLU A 132 -4.88 -11.79 1.05
C GLU A 132 -3.61 -11.31 0.32
N VAL A 133 -2.73 -12.24 -0.03
CA VAL A 133 -1.52 -11.96 -0.82
C VAL A 133 -1.45 -12.98 -1.96
N ILE A 134 -1.42 -12.47 -3.20
CA ILE A 134 -1.18 -13.28 -4.39
C ILE A 134 0.26 -13.08 -4.81
N HIS A 135 1.02 -14.15 -4.81
CA HIS A 135 2.42 -14.18 -5.22
C HIS A 135 2.55 -14.51 -6.71
N LYS A 136 3.44 -13.82 -7.40
CA LYS A 136 3.87 -14.10 -8.78
C LYS A 136 5.33 -14.57 -8.75
N PRO A 137 5.60 -15.88 -8.64
CA PRO A 137 6.94 -16.40 -8.30
C PRO A 137 8.07 -15.96 -9.24
N GLU A 138 7.77 -15.85 -10.55
CA GLU A 138 8.78 -15.53 -11.57
C GLU A 138 8.79 -14.03 -11.96
N CYS A 139 7.95 -13.20 -11.32
CA CYS A 139 7.83 -11.78 -11.65
C CYS A 139 8.67 -10.89 -10.75
N GLY A 140 9.26 -9.84 -11.33
CA GLY A 140 9.82 -8.70 -10.63
C GLY A 140 8.76 -7.65 -10.33
N HIS A 141 9.18 -6.36 -10.36
CA HIS A 141 8.27 -5.23 -10.13
C HIS A 141 7.20 -5.10 -11.22
N HIS A 142 7.49 -5.53 -12.41
CA HIS A 142 6.59 -5.52 -13.57
C HIS A 142 6.46 -6.92 -14.18
N PRO A 143 5.34 -7.22 -14.87
CA PRO A 143 4.15 -6.40 -15.03
C PRO A 143 3.32 -6.32 -13.74
N HIS A 144 2.62 -5.20 -13.55
CA HIS A 144 1.59 -5.08 -12.52
C HIS A 144 0.35 -5.91 -12.85
N SER A 145 -0.51 -6.13 -11.84
CA SER A 145 -1.75 -6.89 -11.95
C SER A 145 -1.53 -8.38 -12.28
N LEU A 146 -2.59 -9.03 -12.66
CA LEU A 146 -2.64 -10.42 -13.10
C LEU A 146 -3.02 -10.46 -14.58
N PRO A 147 -2.57 -11.48 -15.34
CA PRO A 147 -3.03 -11.68 -16.71
C PRO A 147 -4.56 -11.81 -16.81
N ASP A 148 -5.17 -12.47 -15.82
CA ASP A 148 -6.62 -12.50 -15.61
C ASP A 148 -6.95 -11.66 -14.37
N PRO A 149 -7.67 -10.53 -14.51
CA PRO A 149 -8.03 -9.66 -13.39
C PRO A 149 -9.21 -10.18 -12.55
N THR A 150 -9.83 -11.31 -12.91
CA THR A 150 -11.00 -11.86 -12.22
C THR A 150 -10.82 -11.93 -10.70
N PRO A 151 -9.71 -12.42 -10.13
CA PRO A 151 -9.53 -12.45 -8.67
C PRO A 151 -9.62 -11.07 -8.01
N ILE A 152 -9.15 -10.02 -8.68
CA ILE A 152 -9.21 -8.65 -8.15
C ILE A 152 -10.66 -8.14 -8.17
N VAL A 153 -11.38 -8.41 -9.26
CA VAL A 153 -12.78 -8.03 -9.41
C VAL A 153 -13.64 -8.75 -8.36
N GLU A 154 -13.46 -10.05 -8.18
CA GLU A 154 -14.18 -10.85 -7.18
C GLU A 154 -13.89 -10.37 -5.77
N PHE A 155 -12.62 -10.05 -5.45
CA PHE A 155 -12.25 -9.46 -4.17
C PHE A 155 -13.04 -8.18 -3.88
N TYR A 156 -13.13 -7.26 -4.83
CA TYR A 156 -13.89 -6.03 -4.65
C TYR A 156 -15.40 -6.28 -4.54
N LEU A 157 -15.96 -7.13 -5.41
CA LEU A 157 -17.39 -7.47 -5.36
C LEU A 157 -17.77 -8.07 -4.01
N LYS A 158 -16.98 -9.00 -3.49
CA LYS A 158 -17.16 -9.58 -2.15
C LYS A 158 -17.13 -8.50 -1.06
N ALA A 159 -16.17 -7.58 -1.13
CA ALA A 159 -16.01 -6.52 -0.13
C ALA A 159 -17.16 -5.50 -0.09
N VAL A 160 -17.84 -5.25 -1.22
CA VAL A 160 -18.96 -4.31 -1.28
C VAL A 160 -20.31 -4.97 -1.07
N SER A 161 -20.38 -6.30 -1.08
CA SER A 161 -21.60 -7.09 -0.80
C SER A 161 -21.81 -7.35 0.69
N LEU A 162 -20.85 -7.00 1.53
CA LEU A 162 -20.88 -7.09 3.00
C LEU A 162 -21.34 -5.76 3.62
#